data_15615a17c4556d237f7e8243b954f528
#
_entry.id   15615a17c4556d237f7e8243b954f528
#
_cell.length_a   1.000
_cell.length_b   1.000
_cell.length_c   1.000
_cell.angle_alpha   90.00
_cell.angle_beta   90.00
_cell.angle_gamma   90.00
#
_symmetry.space_group_name_H-M   'P 1'
#
loop_
_entity.id
_entity.type
_entity.pdbx_description
1 polymer ?
#
loop_
_entity_poly.entity_id
_entity_poly.type
_entity_poly.pdbx_seq_one_letter_code
_entity_poly.pdbx_strand_id
1 'polypeptide(L)'
;MTEMRHGRSRLLRRPIAAFTAVIMALGVSYLGISPANAANANDFNAGNIISDELFYDGYAMSAAQVQDFLNQRVPRCTIGDPGRTAGMTWGNTSIANQCLRNYSMNTVSKAANPYCGAYVGRANETAAEIITKVAQACGISQRVLLITLEKEQSLVTDSWPTVRQIDVATGYACPDSGPNWSANCNPEYYGFQNQVYYAAWQFKVYKAFPSSYGYKPFQTNTIQYNPNPACGTSQVYIENWATAALYIYTPYRPNQAALNAQWGVGDSCSSYGNRNFFMLYSSWFGSPTLAAGTPTGEVKELWTVNNGIRLWGWALDPDSITSPVQIHVRFGTSWAAATADQPNSSAETLYPGSGPNHGFGMWITAPPGPQQVCVW
;
A
#
# COMPACT_ATOMS: atom_id res chain seq x y z
N MET A 1 -19.94 -62.94 65.01
CA MET A 1 -20.87 -62.58 66.05
C MET A 1 -21.23 -61.09 65.89
N THR A 2 -22.45 -60.86 65.54
CA THR A 2 -23.33 -59.82 66.02
C THR A 2 -23.12 -58.45 65.41
N GLU A 3 -24.02 -57.75 64.88
CA GLU A 3 -25.45 -57.89 64.46
C GLU A 3 -25.81 -56.56 63.80
N MET A 4 -26.70 -56.61 62.84
CA MET A 4 -27.29 -55.50 62.11
C MET A 4 -27.98 -54.45 63.00
N ARG A 5 -28.00 -53.19 62.57
CA ARG A 5 -29.25 -52.41 62.67
C ARG A 5 -29.38 -51.37 61.58
N HIS A 6 -30.52 -51.46 60.92
CA HIS A 6 -31.02 -50.52 59.93
C HIS A 6 -31.41 -49.16 60.57
N GLY A 7 -31.11 -48.10 59.88
CA GLY A 7 -31.61 -46.74 60.13
C GLY A 7 -32.10 -46.10 58.84
N ARG A 8 -33.41 -46.12 58.63
CA ARG A 8 -34.02 -45.36 57.54
C ARG A 8 -33.96 -43.86 57.84
N SER A 9 -33.43 -43.05 56.96
CA SER A 9 -33.63 -41.62 57.01
C SER A 9 -34.09 -41.06 55.63
N ARG A 10 -35.11 -40.27 55.73
CA ARG A 10 -36.01 -39.75 54.72
C ARG A 10 -35.31 -38.93 53.65
N LEU A 11 -35.66 -39.20 52.39
CA LEU A 11 -35.38 -38.38 51.21
C LEU A 11 -36.12 -37.00 51.35
N LEU A 12 -35.32 -35.95 51.53
CA LEU A 12 -35.77 -34.56 51.30
C LEU A 12 -35.49 -34.22 49.83
N ARG A 13 -36.54 -34.18 49.05
CA ARG A 13 -36.50 -33.66 47.67
C ARG A 13 -36.27 -32.16 47.72
N ARG A 14 -35.12 -31.69 47.24
CA ARG A 14 -34.85 -30.29 46.88
C ARG A 14 -35.22 -30.09 45.42
N PRO A 15 -35.90 -28.98 45.05
CA PRO A 15 -36.20 -28.69 43.66
C PRO A 15 -34.91 -28.24 42.93
N ILE A 16 -34.66 -28.86 41.78
CA ILE A 16 -33.60 -28.46 40.86
C ILE A 16 -34.14 -27.21 40.13
N ALA A 17 -33.56 -26.03 40.43
CA ALA A 17 -33.78 -24.86 39.65
C ALA A 17 -32.95 -25.01 38.35
N ALA A 18 -33.66 -25.16 37.24
CA ALA A 18 -33.04 -25.16 35.92
C ALA A 18 -32.56 -23.74 35.59
N PHE A 19 -31.27 -23.52 35.68
CA PHE A 19 -30.63 -22.33 35.11
C PHE A 19 -30.50 -22.54 33.59
N THR A 20 -31.42 -21.92 32.85
CA THR A 20 -31.27 -21.76 31.39
C THR A 20 -30.15 -20.73 31.14
N ALA A 21 -28.94 -21.21 30.85
CA ALA A 21 -27.89 -20.37 30.34
C ALA A 21 -28.24 -19.95 28.90
N VAL A 22 -28.65 -18.71 28.74
CA VAL A 22 -28.75 -18.07 27.41
C VAL A 22 -27.32 -17.79 26.94
N ILE A 23 -26.80 -18.66 26.09
CA ILE A 23 -25.55 -18.41 25.35
C ILE A 23 -25.90 -17.36 24.28
N MET A 24 -25.62 -16.08 24.58
CA MET A 24 -25.49 -15.08 23.52
C MET A 24 -24.27 -15.43 22.66
N ALA A 25 -24.51 -16.06 21.53
CA ALA A 25 -23.51 -16.17 20.49
C ALA A 25 -23.25 -14.75 19.96
N LEU A 26 -22.17 -14.12 20.46
CA LEU A 26 -21.56 -12.97 19.80
C LEU A 26 -21.05 -13.47 18.46
N GLY A 27 -21.84 -13.24 17.42
CA GLY A 27 -21.41 -13.43 16.04
C GLY A 27 -20.28 -12.46 15.74
N VAL A 28 -19.03 -12.88 15.98
CA VAL A 28 -17.86 -12.24 15.38
C VAL A 28 -17.97 -12.55 13.89
N SER A 29 -18.53 -11.61 13.13
CA SER A 29 -18.42 -11.64 11.67
C SER A 29 -16.93 -11.52 11.35
N TYR A 30 -16.27 -12.66 11.18
CA TYR A 30 -15.02 -12.71 10.44
C TYR A 30 -15.33 -12.18 9.05
N LEU A 31 -15.00 -10.93 8.79
CA LEU A 31 -14.81 -10.46 7.43
C LEU A 31 -13.76 -11.41 6.84
N GLY A 32 -14.23 -12.31 5.99
CA GLY A 32 -13.38 -13.28 5.32
C GLY A 32 -12.30 -12.51 4.57
N ILE A 33 -11.10 -12.49 5.15
CA ILE A 33 -9.90 -12.30 4.37
C ILE A 33 -9.87 -13.55 3.50
N SER A 34 -10.32 -13.43 2.25
CA SER A 34 -10.06 -14.47 1.25
C SER A 34 -8.58 -14.81 1.38
N PRO A 35 -8.20 -16.10 1.47
CA PRO A 35 -6.80 -16.46 1.47
C PRO A 35 -6.19 -15.77 0.25
N ALA A 36 -5.22 -14.89 0.47
CA ALA A 36 -4.49 -14.27 -0.63
C ALA A 36 -3.97 -15.44 -1.46
N ASN A 37 -4.44 -15.56 -2.70
CA ASN A 37 -3.89 -16.54 -3.62
C ASN A 37 -2.38 -16.30 -3.61
N ALA A 38 -1.60 -17.38 -3.46
CA ALA A 38 -0.16 -17.26 -3.46
C ALA A 38 0.25 -16.49 -4.72
N ALA A 39 0.98 -15.39 -4.55
CA ALA A 39 1.41 -14.57 -5.68
C ALA A 39 2.16 -15.43 -6.68
N ASN A 40 1.77 -15.37 -7.94
CA ASN A 40 2.39 -16.13 -9.02
C ASN A 40 2.99 -15.18 -10.06
N ALA A 41 4.30 -15.22 -10.23
CA ALA A 41 5.01 -14.32 -11.14
C ALA A 41 4.55 -14.50 -12.61
N ASN A 42 3.98 -15.64 -13.00
CA ASN A 42 3.47 -15.83 -14.36
C ASN A 42 2.17 -15.03 -14.63
N ASP A 43 1.52 -14.49 -13.58
CA ASP A 43 0.38 -13.58 -13.74
C ASP A 43 0.82 -12.14 -14.02
N PHE A 44 2.13 -11.88 -14.11
CA PHE A 44 2.70 -10.57 -14.39
C PHE A 44 2.28 -10.07 -15.78
N ASN A 45 1.51 -8.99 -15.82
CA ASN A 45 1.18 -8.28 -17.06
C ASN A 45 2.16 -7.11 -17.25
N ALA A 46 2.99 -7.21 -18.27
CA ALA A 46 4.00 -6.18 -18.58
C ALA A 46 3.39 -4.82 -18.94
N GLY A 47 2.18 -4.80 -19.53
CA GLY A 47 1.46 -3.59 -19.89
C GLY A 47 0.68 -2.97 -18.73
N ASN A 48 0.37 -3.77 -17.70
CA ASN A 48 -0.46 -3.36 -16.55
C ASN A 48 0.07 -4.02 -15.26
N ILE A 49 1.18 -3.49 -14.75
CA ILE A 49 1.83 -4.03 -13.54
C ILE A 49 1.00 -3.71 -12.29
N ILE A 50 0.42 -2.53 -12.25
CA ILE A 50 -0.49 -2.03 -11.22
C ILE A 50 -1.40 -0.97 -11.82
N SER A 51 -2.67 -0.93 -11.41
CA SER A 51 -3.60 0.10 -11.87
C SER A 51 -3.31 1.47 -11.26
N ASP A 52 -3.71 2.55 -11.98
CA ASP A 52 -3.53 3.92 -11.52
C ASP A 52 -4.25 4.18 -10.19
N GLU A 53 -5.45 3.64 -10.01
CA GLU A 53 -6.28 3.78 -8.82
C GLU A 53 -5.59 3.22 -7.57
N LEU A 54 -4.91 2.08 -7.70
CA LEU A 54 -4.19 1.46 -6.59
C LEU A 54 -2.83 2.14 -6.32
N PHE A 55 -2.20 2.68 -7.36
CA PHE A 55 -0.88 3.32 -7.24
C PHE A 55 -0.98 4.73 -6.67
N TYR A 56 -1.95 5.52 -7.15
CA TYR A 56 -2.10 6.94 -6.79
C TYR A 56 -3.12 7.20 -5.68
N ASP A 57 -3.51 6.17 -4.92
CA ASP A 57 -4.38 6.30 -3.74
C ASP A 57 -3.59 6.68 -2.48
N GLY A 58 -3.42 7.97 -2.25
CA GLY A 58 -2.74 8.49 -1.04
C GLY A 58 -3.47 8.20 0.28
N TYR A 59 -4.64 7.56 0.24
CA TYR A 59 -5.46 7.23 1.41
C TYR A 59 -5.70 5.72 1.56
N ALA A 60 -4.98 4.88 0.83
CA ALA A 60 -5.11 3.41 0.84
C ALA A 60 -4.98 2.78 2.24
N MET A 61 -4.22 3.42 3.15
CA MET A 61 -4.04 2.96 4.52
C MET A 61 -3.93 4.16 5.49
N SER A 62 -4.52 4.02 6.67
CA SER A 62 -4.28 4.93 7.80
C SER A 62 -2.92 4.64 8.45
N ALA A 63 -2.40 5.57 9.26
CA ALA A 63 -1.15 5.38 10.01
C ALA A 63 -1.22 4.17 10.96
N ALA A 64 -2.38 3.92 11.57
CA ALA A 64 -2.60 2.73 12.40
C ALA A 64 -2.49 1.45 11.57
N GLN A 65 -3.10 1.40 10.40
CA GLN A 65 -3.01 0.23 9.51
C GLN A 65 -1.58 0.00 8.99
N VAL A 66 -0.85 1.07 8.67
CA VAL A 66 0.58 0.97 8.31
C VAL A 66 1.38 0.44 9.49
N GLN A 67 1.14 0.93 10.71
CA GLN A 67 1.83 0.45 11.92
C GLN A 67 1.53 -1.03 12.20
N ASP A 68 0.27 -1.44 12.10
CA ASP A 68 -0.14 -2.84 12.28
C ASP A 68 0.51 -3.74 11.23
N PHE A 69 0.59 -3.28 9.99
CA PHE A 69 1.27 -4.00 8.92
C PHE A 69 2.76 -4.19 9.22
N LEU A 70 3.47 -3.14 9.63
CA LEU A 70 4.88 -3.23 10.03
C LEU A 70 5.08 -4.18 11.22
N ASN A 71 4.17 -4.15 12.18
CA ASN A 71 4.19 -5.04 13.34
C ASN A 71 4.01 -6.52 12.95
N GLN A 72 3.15 -6.80 11.97
CA GLN A 72 2.94 -8.14 11.44
C GLN A 72 4.15 -8.66 10.65
N ARG A 73 4.82 -7.78 9.87
CA ARG A 73 5.99 -8.16 9.06
C ARG A 73 7.22 -8.43 9.90
N VAL A 74 7.41 -7.68 10.97
CA VAL A 74 8.49 -7.88 11.95
C VAL A 74 7.86 -8.02 13.34
N PRO A 75 7.39 -9.20 13.75
CA PRO A 75 6.76 -9.39 15.06
C PRO A 75 7.67 -8.99 16.24
N ARG A 76 8.99 -9.12 16.09
CA ARG A 76 10.00 -8.69 17.07
C ARG A 76 11.21 -8.08 16.37
N CYS A 77 11.60 -6.89 16.79
CA CYS A 77 12.91 -6.32 16.44
C CYS A 77 14.01 -7.06 17.18
N THR A 78 15.05 -7.48 16.47
CA THR A 78 16.15 -8.27 17.03
C THR A 78 17.44 -7.48 17.25
N ILE A 79 17.38 -6.15 17.08
CA ILE A 79 18.45 -5.25 17.52
C ILE A 79 18.59 -5.38 19.06
N GLY A 80 19.81 -5.57 19.52
CA GLY A 80 20.13 -5.86 20.92
C GLY A 80 20.34 -7.34 21.23
N ASP A 81 19.98 -8.25 20.34
CA ASP A 81 20.32 -9.67 20.47
C ASP A 81 21.84 -9.86 20.30
N PRO A 82 22.40 -10.99 20.76
CA PRO A 82 23.83 -11.31 20.59
C PRO A 82 24.26 -11.13 19.12
N GLY A 83 25.30 -10.33 18.88
CA GLY A 83 25.82 -10.03 17.56
C GLY A 83 25.02 -8.99 16.76
N ARG A 84 24.01 -8.34 17.35
CA ARG A 84 23.15 -7.34 16.71
C ARG A 84 23.00 -6.07 17.55
N THR A 85 24.07 -5.63 18.18
CA THR A 85 24.07 -4.43 19.02
C THR A 85 23.99 -3.18 18.15
N ALA A 86 23.09 -2.25 18.50
CA ALA A 86 23.00 -0.94 17.84
C ALA A 86 24.37 -0.24 17.79
N GLY A 87 24.72 0.33 16.64
CA GLY A 87 26.00 0.96 16.38
C GLY A 87 27.16 -0.02 16.10
N MET A 88 26.98 -1.33 16.26
CA MET A 88 28.00 -2.32 15.88
C MET A 88 28.24 -2.26 14.36
N THR A 89 29.51 -2.28 13.97
CA THR A 89 29.90 -2.27 12.56
C THR A 89 29.41 -3.54 11.85
N TRP A 90 28.80 -3.36 10.70
CA TRP A 90 28.35 -4.41 9.80
C TRP A 90 28.71 -4.05 8.35
N GLY A 91 29.70 -4.72 7.79
CA GLY A 91 30.26 -4.33 6.50
C GLY A 91 30.86 -2.92 6.54
N ASN A 92 30.37 -2.05 5.66
CA ASN A 92 30.77 -0.63 5.55
C ASN A 92 29.79 0.34 6.25
N THR A 93 28.92 -0.16 7.11
CA THR A 93 27.89 0.59 7.83
C THR A 93 27.81 0.11 9.29
N SER A 94 26.79 0.52 10.02
CA SER A 94 26.50 0.01 11.36
C SER A 94 25.05 -0.42 11.49
N ILE A 95 24.75 -1.27 12.47
CA ILE A 95 23.40 -1.65 12.83
C ILE A 95 22.65 -0.41 13.33
N ALA A 96 21.45 -0.19 12.83
CA ALA A 96 20.60 0.92 13.24
C ALA A 96 20.15 0.80 14.71
N ASN A 97 19.59 1.88 15.25
CA ASN A 97 19.07 1.86 16.63
C ASN A 97 17.66 1.25 16.72
N GLN A 98 16.94 1.18 15.60
CA GLN A 98 15.54 0.77 15.55
C GLN A 98 15.23 0.01 14.27
N CYS A 99 14.39 -1.02 14.36
CA CYS A 99 13.74 -1.60 13.19
C CYS A 99 12.65 -0.66 12.69
N LEU A 100 12.24 -0.78 11.41
CA LEU A 100 11.26 0.12 10.83
C LEU A 100 9.94 0.18 11.63
N ARG A 101 9.47 -0.95 12.17
CA ARG A 101 8.27 -1.00 13.01
C ARG A 101 8.33 -0.11 14.27
N ASN A 102 9.51 0.14 14.77
CA ASN A 102 9.75 0.93 15.99
C ASN A 102 10.37 2.29 15.67
N TYR A 103 10.68 2.53 14.39
CA TYR A 103 11.43 3.69 13.96
C TYR A 103 10.65 4.98 14.17
N SER A 104 11.32 5.99 14.72
CA SER A 104 10.83 7.35 14.78
C SER A 104 11.97 8.35 14.59
N MET A 105 11.64 9.52 14.08
CA MET A 105 12.59 10.62 13.93
C MET A 105 11.90 11.97 14.07
N ASN A 106 12.70 13.01 14.32
CA ASN A 106 12.22 14.38 14.16
C ASN A 106 12.16 14.71 12.67
N THR A 107 10.98 15.03 12.18
CA THR A 107 10.75 15.36 10.78
C THR A 107 10.72 16.88 10.58
N VAL A 108 11.05 17.32 9.36
CA VAL A 108 10.99 18.71 8.95
C VAL A 108 9.78 18.97 8.07
N SER A 109 9.19 20.16 8.19
CA SER A 109 8.09 20.57 7.30
C SER A 109 8.59 20.78 5.89
N LYS A 110 7.78 20.40 4.91
CA LYS A 110 8.01 20.67 3.49
C LYS A 110 6.83 21.47 2.96
N ALA A 111 7.12 22.61 2.31
CA ALA A 111 6.09 23.42 1.68
C ALA A 111 5.41 22.64 0.54
N ALA A 112 4.16 22.99 0.26
CA ALA A 112 3.48 22.49 -0.92
C ALA A 112 4.24 22.88 -2.19
N ASN A 113 4.21 22.00 -3.18
CA ASN A 113 4.79 22.21 -4.51
C ASN A 113 3.84 21.62 -5.56
N PRO A 114 4.10 21.76 -6.86
CA PRO A 114 3.19 21.28 -7.90
C PRO A 114 2.85 19.78 -7.86
N TYR A 115 3.62 18.97 -7.13
CA TYR A 115 3.51 17.50 -7.11
C TYR A 115 3.05 16.94 -5.78
N CYS A 116 3.31 17.67 -4.67
CA CYS A 116 2.94 17.26 -3.33
C CYS A 116 2.36 18.45 -2.56
N GLY A 117 1.30 18.21 -1.81
CA GLY A 117 0.80 19.13 -0.79
C GLY A 117 1.83 19.36 0.34
N ALA A 118 1.52 20.26 1.26
CA ALA A 118 2.39 20.55 2.39
C ALA A 118 2.51 19.33 3.32
N TYR A 119 3.73 19.08 3.80
CA TYR A 119 4.02 18.14 4.87
C TYR A 119 4.37 18.91 6.13
N VAL A 120 3.64 18.71 7.21
CA VAL A 120 3.91 19.35 8.50
C VAL A 120 4.76 18.41 9.36
N GLY A 121 6.03 18.76 9.56
CA GLY A 121 6.96 17.99 10.40
C GLY A 121 6.65 18.12 11.89
N ARG A 122 7.10 17.13 12.67
CA ARG A 122 7.02 17.12 14.13
C ARG A 122 8.13 16.28 14.77
N ALA A 123 8.30 16.43 16.08
CA ALA A 123 9.21 15.56 16.84
C ALA A 123 8.66 14.14 16.98
N ASN A 124 9.56 13.16 17.03
CA ASN A 124 9.27 11.74 17.27
C ASN A 124 8.17 11.14 16.37
N GLU A 125 8.18 11.51 15.10
CA GLU A 125 7.23 10.98 14.13
C GLU A 125 7.61 9.56 13.73
N THR A 126 6.66 8.63 13.85
CA THR A 126 6.89 7.21 13.55
C THR A 126 7.01 6.96 12.04
N ALA A 127 7.68 5.87 11.65
CA ALA A 127 7.75 5.48 10.24
C ALA A 127 6.36 5.35 9.61
N ALA A 128 5.39 4.80 10.33
CA ALA A 128 4.02 4.66 9.86
C ALA A 128 3.35 6.01 9.58
N GLU A 129 3.57 6.99 10.46
CA GLU A 129 3.04 8.36 10.27
C GLU A 129 3.75 9.08 9.12
N ILE A 130 5.07 8.93 8.99
CA ILE A 130 5.85 9.51 7.88
C ILE A 130 5.35 8.96 6.54
N ILE A 131 5.24 7.63 6.41
CA ILE A 131 4.73 6.97 5.20
C ILE A 131 3.32 7.49 4.87
N THR A 132 2.43 7.54 5.86
CA THR A 132 1.04 7.96 5.65
C THR A 132 0.94 9.42 5.25
N LYS A 133 1.65 10.31 5.93
CA LYS A 133 1.64 11.76 5.62
C LYS A 133 2.25 12.05 4.25
N VAL A 134 3.33 11.37 3.88
CA VAL A 134 3.93 11.50 2.55
C VAL A 134 2.96 10.99 1.49
N ALA A 135 2.35 9.84 1.71
CA ALA A 135 1.36 9.26 0.81
C ALA A 135 0.21 10.24 0.54
N GLN A 136 -0.37 10.80 1.59
CA GLN A 136 -1.44 11.80 1.50
C GLN A 136 -0.99 13.10 0.83
N ALA A 137 0.19 13.61 1.21
CA ALA A 137 0.71 14.85 0.62
C ALA A 137 1.00 14.71 -0.88
N CYS A 138 1.53 13.58 -1.32
CA CYS A 138 1.93 13.37 -2.71
C CYS A 138 0.90 12.58 -3.54
N GLY A 139 -0.18 12.05 -2.93
CA GLY A 139 -1.15 11.20 -3.63
C GLY A 139 -0.49 9.95 -4.22
N ILE A 140 0.31 9.24 -3.40
CA ILE A 140 0.92 7.95 -3.72
C ILE A 140 0.51 6.95 -2.63
N SER A 141 0.10 5.76 -3.00
CA SER A 141 -0.40 4.75 -2.07
C SER A 141 0.65 4.35 -1.01
N GLN A 142 0.23 4.26 0.24
CA GLN A 142 1.05 3.71 1.34
C GLN A 142 1.56 2.30 1.00
N ARG A 143 0.73 1.49 0.31
CA ARG A 143 1.08 0.15 -0.14
C ARG A 143 2.26 0.19 -1.11
N VAL A 144 2.24 1.11 -2.06
CA VAL A 144 3.33 1.33 -3.02
C VAL A 144 4.60 1.76 -2.31
N LEU A 145 4.53 2.68 -1.35
CA LEU A 145 5.69 3.12 -0.58
C LEU A 145 6.29 2.00 0.27
N LEU A 146 5.46 1.18 0.92
CA LEU A 146 5.90 -0.01 1.67
C LEU A 146 6.62 -1.01 0.78
N ILE A 147 6.10 -1.28 -0.42
CA ILE A 147 6.74 -2.18 -1.38
C ILE A 147 8.05 -1.59 -1.89
N THR A 148 8.11 -0.28 -2.13
CA THR A 148 9.36 0.38 -2.54
C THR A 148 10.43 0.23 -1.46
N LEU A 149 10.09 0.46 -0.19
CA LEU A 149 11.00 0.27 0.95
C LEU A 149 11.51 -1.17 1.06
N GLU A 150 10.63 -2.15 0.85
CA GLU A 150 11.00 -3.56 0.86
C GLU A 150 11.88 -3.93 -0.34
N LYS A 151 11.45 -3.54 -1.54
CA LYS A 151 12.14 -3.89 -2.78
C LYS A 151 13.57 -3.33 -2.82
N GLU A 152 13.76 -2.10 -2.32
CA GLU A 152 15.07 -1.42 -2.39
C GLU A 152 16.01 -1.82 -1.24
N GLN A 153 15.49 -1.96 -0.03
CA GLN A 153 16.32 -2.14 1.16
C GLN A 153 15.85 -3.26 2.10
N SER A 154 14.80 -4.01 1.76
CA SER A 154 14.17 -5.03 2.63
C SER A 154 13.72 -4.49 4.00
N LEU A 155 13.50 -3.18 4.11
CA LEU A 155 13.28 -2.51 5.39
C LEU A 155 12.00 -2.93 6.12
N VAL A 156 10.97 -3.33 5.36
CA VAL A 156 9.66 -3.69 5.94
C VAL A 156 9.72 -5.03 6.68
N THR A 157 10.58 -5.94 6.22
CA THR A 157 10.73 -7.28 6.82
C THR A 157 12.03 -7.45 7.63
N ASP A 158 12.92 -6.46 7.61
CA ASP A 158 14.20 -6.55 8.33
C ASP A 158 14.02 -6.33 9.84
N SER A 159 14.42 -7.30 10.62
CA SER A 159 14.35 -7.26 12.08
C SER A 159 15.59 -6.63 12.76
N TRP A 160 16.61 -6.23 12.00
CA TRP A 160 17.84 -5.57 12.48
C TRP A 160 18.56 -4.77 11.39
N PRO A 161 17.86 -3.79 10.79
CA PRO A 161 18.40 -3.02 9.68
C PRO A 161 19.68 -2.26 10.05
N THR A 162 20.41 -1.88 9.03
CA THR A 162 21.57 -1.01 9.15
C THR A 162 21.22 0.45 8.97
N VAL A 163 22.08 1.35 9.44
CA VAL A 163 21.97 2.80 9.21
C VAL A 163 21.92 3.10 7.71
N ARG A 164 22.74 2.40 6.91
CA ARG A 164 22.73 2.60 5.46
C ARG A 164 21.38 2.32 4.81
N GLN A 165 20.69 1.25 5.21
CA GLN A 165 19.35 0.94 4.70
C GLN A 165 18.34 2.04 5.01
N ILE A 166 18.44 2.67 6.18
CA ILE A 166 17.60 3.82 6.57
C ILE A 166 17.94 5.07 5.76
N ASP A 167 19.25 5.34 5.58
CA ASP A 167 19.71 6.54 4.89
C ASP A 167 19.34 6.58 3.41
N VAL A 168 19.28 5.41 2.77
CA VAL A 168 18.94 5.29 1.34
C VAL A 168 17.69 4.40 1.13
N ALA A 169 16.70 4.57 1.98
CA ALA A 169 15.58 3.67 2.17
C ALA A 169 14.80 3.30 0.90
N THR A 170 14.74 4.20 -0.07
CA THR A 170 14.09 3.98 -1.38
C THR A 170 15.06 4.02 -2.56
N GLY A 171 16.35 4.25 -2.31
CA GLY A 171 17.33 4.45 -3.38
C GLY A 171 17.18 5.77 -4.14
N TYR A 172 16.38 6.71 -3.65
CA TYR A 172 16.25 8.02 -4.30
C TYR A 172 17.61 8.76 -4.33
N ALA A 173 17.93 9.37 -5.46
CA ALA A 173 19.20 10.04 -5.72
C ALA A 173 20.45 9.15 -5.51
N CYS A 174 20.33 7.86 -5.83
CA CYS A 174 21.40 6.86 -5.78
C CYS A 174 21.67 6.30 -7.19
N PRO A 175 22.15 7.08 -8.17
CA PRO A 175 22.45 6.56 -9.50
C PRO A 175 23.62 5.57 -9.46
N ASP A 176 23.61 4.60 -10.39
CA ASP A 176 24.70 3.64 -10.60
C ASP A 176 25.88 4.29 -11.34
N SER A 177 26.43 5.36 -10.76
CA SER A 177 27.52 6.16 -11.35
C SER A 177 28.81 6.11 -10.53
N GLY A 178 28.86 5.30 -9.49
CA GLY A 178 30.06 5.05 -8.71
C GLY A 178 31.04 4.05 -9.37
N PRO A 179 32.19 3.81 -8.75
CA PRO A 179 33.16 2.83 -9.26
C PRO A 179 32.52 1.44 -9.42
N ASN A 180 32.79 0.79 -10.56
CA ASN A 180 32.22 -0.50 -10.93
C ASN A 180 30.66 -0.51 -10.92
N TRP A 181 30.07 0.59 -11.34
CA TRP A 181 28.60 0.76 -11.37
C TRP A 181 27.94 0.65 -9.98
N SER A 182 28.68 0.96 -8.92
CA SER A 182 28.11 1.04 -7.58
C SER A 182 27.21 2.26 -7.43
N ALA A 183 26.27 2.18 -6.47
CA ALA A 183 25.40 3.30 -6.15
C ALA A 183 26.20 4.51 -5.62
N ASN A 184 26.05 5.65 -6.27
CA ASN A 184 26.64 6.94 -5.90
C ASN A 184 25.55 7.87 -5.35
N CYS A 185 25.14 7.62 -4.10
CA CYS A 185 24.04 8.32 -3.49
C CYS A 185 24.41 9.73 -3.04
N ASN A 186 23.55 10.72 -3.34
CA ASN A 186 23.70 12.09 -2.86
C ASN A 186 23.31 12.20 -1.37
N PRO A 187 24.22 12.55 -0.45
CA PRO A 187 23.95 12.66 0.98
C PRO A 187 22.86 13.67 1.37
N GLU A 188 22.59 14.66 0.51
CA GLU A 188 21.51 15.65 0.72
C GLU A 188 20.13 15.01 0.88
N TYR A 189 19.94 13.83 0.26
CA TYR A 189 18.68 13.08 0.29
C TYR A 189 18.68 11.92 1.28
N TYR A 190 19.71 11.81 2.12
CA TYR A 190 19.75 10.76 3.15
C TYR A 190 18.70 10.95 4.23
N GLY A 191 18.35 9.84 4.87
CA GLY A 191 17.41 9.75 5.97
C GLY A 191 15.99 9.41 5.53
N PHE A 192 15.30 8.70 6.39
CA PHE A 192 14.03 8.04 6.09
C PHE A 192 12.96 8.98 5.53
N GLN A 193 12.74 10.14 6.16
CA GLN A 193 11.75 11.11 5.68
C GLN A 193 12.07 11.59 4.26
N ASN A 194 13.33 11.96 3.99
CA ASN A 194 13.73 12.44 2.67
C ASN A 194 13.54 11.36 1.60
N GLN A 195 13.98 10.15 1.90
CA GLN A 195 13.88 9.03 0.97
C GLN A 195 12.43 8.72 0.59
N VAL A 196 11.54 8.62 1.57
CA VAL A 196 10.11 8.34 1.32
C VAL A 196 9.44 9.50 0.59
N TYR A 197 9.72 10.75 1.01
CA TYR A 197 9.13 11.93 0.40
C TYR A 197 9.54 12.10 -1.07
N TYR A 198 10.84 12.02 -1.34
CA TYR A 198 11.33 12.27 -2.69
C TYR A 198 11.06 11.09 -3.64
N ALA A 199 10.92 9.86 -3.16
CA ALA A 199 10.42 8.76 -3.98
C ALA A 199 8.96 9.01 -4.41
N ALA A 200 8.09 9.39 -3.48
CA ALA A 200 6.70 9.74 -3.79
C ALA A 200 6.60 10.95 -4.72
N TRP A 201 7.37 11.99 -4.45
CA TRP A 201 7.46 13.18 -5.30
C TRP A 201 7.91 12.83 -6.72
N GLN A 202 8.89 11.95 -6.86
CA GLN A 202 9.44 11.54 -8.16
C GLN A 202 8.41 10.76 -9.00
N PHE A 203 7.61 9.91 -8.39
CA PHE A 203 6.50 9.23 -9.09
C PHE A 203 5.47 10.24 -9.65
N LYS A 204 5.20 11.33 -8.94
CA LYS A 204 4.34 12.42 -9.46
C LYS A 204 5.00 13.19 -10.59
N VAL A 205 6.31 13.42 -10.52
CA VAL A 205 7.09 14.06 -11.60
C VAL A 205 7.07 13.19 -12.86
N TYR A 206 7.20 11.87 -12.75
CA TYR A 206 7.08 10.96 -13.90
C TYR A 206 5.73 11.10 -14.60
N LYS A 207 4.65 11.17 -13.82
CA LYS A 207 3.30 11.38 -14.38
C LYS A 207 3.15 12.76 -15.02
N ALA A 208 3.74 13.81 -14.45
CA ALA A 208 3.61 15.19 -14.94
C ALA A 208 4.41 15.47 -16.21
N PHE A 209 5.54 14.77 -16.43
CA PHE A 209 6.45 15.00 -17.54
C PHE A 209 6.76 13.73 -18.34
N PRO A 210 5.76 13.05 -18.89
CA PRO A 210 5.98 11.78 -19.59
C PRO A 210 6.88 11.91 -20.82
N SER A 211 6.88 13.09 -21.45
CA SER A 211 7.76 13.37 -22.60
C SER A 211 9.25 13.42 -22.25
N SER A 212 9.58 13.68 -20.99
CA SER A 212 10.97 13.80 -20.52
C SER A 212 11.60 12.44 -20.18
N TYR A 213 10.81 11.36 -20.19
CA TYR A 213 11.25 10.01 -19.82
C TYR A 213 11.06 9.02 -20.98
N GLY A 214 11.83 7.91 -20.94
CA GLY A 214 11.86 6.93 -22.02
C GLY A 214 10.57 6.13 -22.20
N TYR A 215 9.83 5.87 -21.12
CA TYR A 215 8.63 5.05 -21.15
C TYR A 215 7.37 5.88 -20.98
N LYS A 216 6.37 5.64 -21.84
CA LYS A 216 5.15 6.45 -21.92
C LYS A 216 3.92 5.57 -21.88
N PRO A 217 2.87 5.99 -21.13
CA PRO A 217 1.59 5.27 -21.13
C PRO A 217 0.85 5.42 -22.47
N PHE A 218 -0.13 4.56 -22.67
CA PHE A 218 -1.08 4.54 -23.79
C PHE A 218 -0.43 4.39 -25.17
N GLN A 219 0.75 3.78 -25.19
CA GLN A 219 1.45 3.44 -26.44
C GLN A 219 2.39 2.25 -26.27
N THR A 220 2.83 1.69 -27.39
CA THR A 220 3.83 0.63 -27.41
C THR A 220 5.24 1.20 -27.14
N ASN A 221 5.91 0.60 -26.18
CA ASN A 221 7.27 0.93 -25.77
C ASN A 221 8.20 -0.26 -26.00
N THR A 222 9.45 0.01 -26.40
CA THR A 222 10.50 -1.00 -26.47
C THR A 222 11.18 -1.09 -25.11
N ILE A 223 11.04 -2.21 -24.41
CA ILE A 223 11.56 -2.39 -23.05
C ILE A 223 12.63 -3.50 -23.06
N GLN A 224 13.80 -3.21 -22.51
CA GLN A 224 14.88 -4.17 -22.36
C GLN A 224 14.57 -5.20 -21.26
N TYR A 225 15.10 -6.42 -21.41
CA TYR A 225 15.04 -7.44 -20.37
C TYR A 225 16.14 -7.25 -19.29
N ASN A 226 17.28 -6.64 -19.67
CA ASN A 226 18.46 -6.57 -18.82
C ASN A 226 19.32 -5.35 -19.23
N PRO A 227 20.17 -4.80 -18.34
CA PRO A 227 21.16 -3.79 -18.69
C PRO A 227 22.07 -4.20 -19.87
N ASN A 228 22.34 -5.50 -20.04
CA ASN A 228 23.07 -6.02 -21.19
C ASN A 228 22.17 -6.03 -22.45
N PRO A 229 22.45 -5.20 -23.47
CA PRO A 229 21.63 -5.14 -24.68
C PRO A 229 21.53 -6.47 -25.45
N ALA A 230 22.50 -7.37 -25.28
CA ALA A 230 22.48 -8.70 -25.90
C ALA A 230 21.32 -9.59 -25.41
N CYS A 231 20.73 -9.26 -24.28
CA CYS A 231 19.55 -9.93 -23.75
C CYS A 231 18.25 -9.58 -24.53
N GLY A 232 18.30 -8.59 -25.39
CA GLY A 232 17.17 -8.20 -26.23
C GLY A 232 16.13 -7.33 -25.52
N THR A 233 15.04 -7.10 -26.26
CA THR A 233 13.94 -6.22 -25.88
C THR A 233 12.60 -6.86 -26.19
N SER A 234 11.52 -6.28 -25.68
CA SER A 234 10.15 -6.62 -26.08
C SER A 234 9.34 -5.36 -26.34
N GLN A 235 8.33 -5.50 -27.21
CA GLN A 235 7.31 -4.49 -27.42
C GLN A 235 6.22 -4.65 -26.37
N VAL A 236 5.91 -3.60 -25.61
CA VAL A 236 4.90 -3.59 -24.56
C VAL A 236 4.02 -2.36 -24.74
N TYR A 237 2.73 -2.57 -24.94
CA TYR A 237 1.76 -1.49 -24.81
C TYR A 237 1.53 -1.21 -23.33
N ILE A 238 1.93 -0.03 -22.88
CA ILE A 238 1.76 0.39 -21.48
C ILE A 238 0.37 0.99 -21.34
N GLU A 239 -0.48 0.38 -20.48
CA GLU A 239 -1.91 0.67 -20.39
C GLU A 239 -2.22 1.87 -19.48
N ASN A 240 -1.32 2.26 -18.56
CA ASN A 240 -1.59 3.29 -17.56
C ASN A 240 -0.32 4.03 -17.10
N TRP A 241 -0.50 5.11 -16.34
CA TRP A 241 0.57 5.96 -15.81
C TRP A 241 1.44 5.24 -14.77
N ALA A 242 0.83 4.43 -13.91
CA ALA A 242 1.52 3.71 -12.84
C ALA A 242 2.55 2.73 -13.41
N THR A 243 2.16 1.94 -14.40
CA THR A 243 3.07 1.02 -15.09
C THR A 243 4.20 1.77 -15.82
N ALA A 244 3.89 2.91 -16.45
CA ALA A 244 4.93 3.76 -17.04
C ALA A 244 5.91 4.28 -15.98
N ALA A 245 5.41 4.75 -14.84
CA ALA A 245 6.24 5.22 -13.72
C ALA A 245 7.14 4.11 -13.16
N LEU A 246 6.64 2.89 -13.06
CA LEU A 246 7.44 1.74 -12.62
C LEU A 246 8.56 1.40 -13.60
N TYR A 247 8.32 1.48 -14.91
CA TYR A 247 9.39 1.28 -15.91
C TYR A 247 10.38 2.46 -15.96
N ILE A 248 9.95 3.67 -15.66
CA ILE A 248 10.88 4.81 -15.53
C ILE A 248 11.78 4.61 -14.29
N TYR A 249 11.21 4.10 -13.20
CA TYR A 249 11.95 3.84 -11.97
C TYR A 249 12.86 2.59 -12.07
N THR A 250 12.37 1.51 -12.72
CA THR A 250 13.09 0.25 -12.93
C THR A 250 12.98 -0.13 -14.41
N PRO A 251 13.95 0.22 -15.27
CA PRO A 251 13.78 0.26 -16.72
C PRO A 251 13.84 -1.10 -17.43
N TYR A 252 13.60 -2.19 -16.72
CA TYR A 252 13.68 -3.55 -17.25
C TYR A 252 12.40 -4.34 -17.02
N ARG A 253 12.06 -5.16 -18.03
CA ARG A 253 10.99 -6.13 -17.94
C ARG A 253 11.54 -7.50 -17.52
N PRO A 254 10.91 -8.25 -16.58
CA PRO A 254 11.30 -9.65 -16.35
C PRO A 254 11.12 -10.48 -17.63
N ASN A 255 12.12 -11.30 -17.96
CA ASN A 255 12.00 -12.31 -19.01
C ASN A 255 11.25 -13.57 -18.49
N GLN A 256 10.94 -14.51 -19.35
CA GLN A 256 10.20 -15.71 -18.95
C GLN A 256 10.95 -16.55 -17.91
N ALA A 257 12.28 -16.60 -17.96
CA ALA A 257 13.09 -17.31 -16.98
C ALA A 257 12.94 -16.68 -15.57
N ALA A 258 12.92 -15.33 -15.49
CA ALA A 258 12.65 -14.63 -14.25
C ALA A 258 11.24 -14.91 -13.70
N LEU A 259 10.23 -14.96 -14.56
CA LEU A 259 8.84 -15.26 -14.16
C LEU A 259 8.69 -16.71 -13.68
N ASN A 260 9.25 -17.67 -14.41
CA ASN A 260 9.22 -19.08 -14.02
C ASN A 260 9.93 -19.35 -12.69
N ALA A 261 10.98 -18.57 -12.39
CA ALA A 261 11.74 -18.68 -11.15
C ALA A 261 10.97 -18.18 -9.90
N GLN A 262 9.81 -17.56 -10.07
CA GLN A 262 9.02 -17.00 -8.98
C GLN A 262 9.86 -16.00 -8.13
N TRP A 263 10.15 -16.31 -6.89
CA TRP A 263 11.06 -15.56 -6.01
C TRP A 263 12.54 -15.88 -6.23
N GLY A 264 12.84 -16.91 -7.01
CA GLY A 264 14.19 -17.38 -7.28
C GLY A 264 14.91 -16.59 -8.37
N VAL A 265 16.07 -17.12 -8.77
CA VAL A 265 16.96 -16.57 -9.79
C VAL A 265 16.66 -17.27 -11.11
N GLY A 266 16.46 -16.49 -12.18
CA GLY A 266 16.31 -16.98 -13.55
C GLY A 266 17.66 -17.18 -14.24
N ASP A 267 17.76 -16.75 -15.49
CA ASP A 267 18.99 -16.80 -16.29
C ASP A 267 19.81 -15.48 -16.21
N SER A 268 20.91 -15.41 -16.93
CA SER A 268 21.79 -14.24 -16.99
C SER A 268 21.16 -12.99 -17.62
N CYS A 269 20.03 -13.13 -18.29
CA CYS A 269 19.25 -12.04 -18.88
C CYS A 269 18.06 -11.63 -18.04
N SER A 270 17.87 -12.24 -16.88
CA SER A 270 16.75 -11.97 -15.98
C SER A 270 16.94 -10.68 -15.20
N SER A 271 15.87 -9.86 -15.13
CA SER A 271 15.75 -8.72 -14.23
C SER A 271 14.52 -8.89 -13.34
N TYR A 272 14.64 -8.42 -12.10
CA TYR A 272 13.69 -8.79 -11.05
C TYR A 272 12.88 -7.63 -10.48
N GLY A 273 13.27 -6.39 -10.70
CA GLY A 273 12.70 -5.22 -10.02
C GLY A 273 11.18 -5.11 -10.17
N ASN A 274 10.66 -5.11 -11.40
CA ASN A 274 9.22 -5.04 -11.64
C ASN A 274 8.49 -6.35 -11.31
N ARG A 275 9.13 -7.53 -11.48
CA ARG A 275 8.60 -8.81 -10.99
C ARG A 275 8.42 -8.77 -9.47
N ASN A 276 9.45 -8.34 -8.74
CA ASN A 276 9.40 -8.29 -7.28
C ASN A 276 8.36 -7.28 -6.78
N PHE A 277 8.22 -6.13 -7.46
CA PHE A 277 7.13 -5.20 -7.15
C PHE A 277 5.75 -5.87 -7.27
N PHE A 278 5.49 -6.51 -8.41
CA PHE A 278 4.25 -7.24 -8.66
C PHE A 278 4.00 -8.35 -7.63
N MET A 279 5.02 -9.17 -7.38
CA MET A 279 4.94 -10.29 -6.43
C MET A 279 4.71 -9.83 -4.99
N LEU A 280 5.42 -8.78 -4.55
CA LEU A 280 5.22 -8.19 -3.22
C LEU A 280 3.83 -7.61 -3.08
N TYR A 281 3.35 -6.85 -4.09
CA TYR A 281 2.01 -6.28 -4.05
C TYR A 281 0.95 -7.38 -3.96
N SER A 282 1.03 -8.37 -4.85
CA SER A 282 0.09 -9.49 -4.90
C SER A 282 0.09 -10.30 -3.60
N SER A 283 1.28 -10.55 -3.03
CA SER A 283 1.42 -11.31 -1.78
C SER A 283 0.92 -10.55 -0.55
N TRP A 284 1.06 -9.22 -0.53
CA TRP A 284 0.78 -8.43 0.66
C TRP A 284 -0.62 -7.81 0.65
N PHE A 285 -1.10 -7.42 -0.51
CA PHE A 285 -2.31 -6.60 -0.65
C PHE A 285 -3.34 -7.16 -1.63
N GLY A 286 -3.08 -8.31 -2.25
CA GLY A 286 -3.95 -8.90 -3.26
C GLY A 286 -3.63 -8.41 -4.68
N SER A 287 -4.58 -8.54 -5.62
CA SER A 287 -4.35 -8.16 -7.01
C SER A 287 -3.84 -6.73 -7.15
N PRO A 288 -2.74 -6.48 -7.90
CA PRO A 288 -2.27 -5.13 -8.19
C PRO A 288 -3.10 -4.45 -9.29
N THR A 289 -3.98 -5.18 -9.94
CA THR A 289 -4.92 -4.64 -10.92
C THR A 289 -6.35 -4.85 -10.44
N LEU A 290 -7.22 -3.90 -10.71
CA LEU A 290 -8.63 -4.10 -10.45
C LEU A 290 -9.14 -5.21 -11.38
N ALA A 291 -10.00 -6.08 -10.87
CA ALA A 291 -10.66 -7.08 -11.70
C ALA A 291 -11.52 -6.36 -12.76
N ALA A 292 -11.63 -6.96 -13.94
CA ALA A 292 -12.63 -6.50 -14.92
C ALA A 292 -14.01 -6.50 -14.21
N GLY A 293 -14.79 -5.46 -14.41
CA GLY A 293 -16.08 -5.30 -13.75
C GLY A 293 -16.05 -4.73 -12.33
N THR A 294 -14.87 -4.47 -11.74
CA THR A 294 -14.82 -3.81 -10.44
C THR A 294 -15.11 -2.31 -10.60
N PRO A 295 -16.19 -1.80 -10.01
CA PRO A 295 -16.44 -0.37 -9.99
C PRO A 295 -15.27 0.41 -9.40
N THR A 296 -14.95 1.55 -9.98
CA THR A 296 -13.83 2.41 -9.59
C THR A 296 -14.30 3.83 -9.36
N GLY A 297 -13.54 4.60 -8.60
CA GLY A 297 -13.90 5.97 -8.32
C GLY A 297 -12.90 6.66 -7.40
N GLU A 298 -13.13 7.93 -7.14
CA GLU A 298 -12.30 8.74 -6.27
C GLU A 298 -13.13 9.74 -5.49
N VAL A 299 -12.91 9.86 -4.19
CA VAL A 299 -13.38 10.98 -3.40
C VAL A 299 -12.40 12.14 -3.60
N LYS A 300 -12.81 13.13 -4.38
CA LYS A 300 -11.99 14.32 -4.67
C LYS A 300 -11.88 15.26 -3.48
N GLU A 301 -12.99 15.41 -2.78
CA GLU A 301 -13.11 16.37 -1.68
C GLU A 301 -13.95 15.77 -0.56
N LEU A 302 -13.47 15.94 0.65
CA LEU A 302 -14.17 15.62 1.88
C LEU A 302 -13.88 16.72 2.89
N TRP A 303 -14.90 17.41 3.34
CA TRP A 303 -14.74 18.44 4.38
C TRP A 303 -15.89 18.43 5.40
N THR A 304 -15.58 18.89 6.59
CA THR A 304 -16.55 19.05 7.66
C THR A 304 -17.35 20.34 7.45
N VAL A 305 -18.66 20.24 7.58
CA VAL A 305 -19.58 21.38 7.64
C VAL A 305 -20.39 21.27 8.93
N ASN A 306 -21.12 22.32 9.31
CA ASN A 306 -21.93 22.35 10.53
C ASN A 306 -22.75 21.06 10.69
N ASN A 307 -22.39 20.25 11.71
CA ASN A 307 -23.02 18.96 12.05
C ASN A 307 -23.01 17.90 10.95
N GLY A 308 -22.01 17.90 10.07
CA GLY A 308 -21.93 16.91 9.01
C GLY A 308 -20.64 16.90 8.23
N ILE A 309 -20.63 16.07 7.22
CA ILE A 309 -19.56 16.00 6.22
C ILE A 309 -20.16 16.20 4.82
N ARG A 310 -19.39 16.82 3.95
CA ARG A 310 -19.66 16.92 2.54
C ARG A 310 -18.61 16.13 1.78
N LEU A 311 -19.09 15.28 0.87
CA LEU A 311 -18.26 14.48 -0.02
C LEU A 311 -18.54 14.89 -1.46
N TRP A 312 -17.49 14.94 -2.25
CA TRP A 312 -17.56 15.13 -3.69
C TRP A 312 -16.56 14.19 -4.37
N GLY A 313 -16.96 13.55 -5.45
CA GLY A 313 -16.10 12.63 -6.17
C GLY A 313 -16.71 12.16 -7.49
N TRP A 314 -16.16 11.09 -8.02
CA TRP A 314 -16.68 10.40 -9.20
C TRP A 314 -16.58 8.88 -8.99
N ALA A 315 -17.43 8.14 -9.71
CA ALA A 315 -17.37 6.67 -9.76
C ALA A 315 -17.91 6.16 -11.08
N LEU A 316 -17.41 5.01 -11.51
CA LEU A 316 -17.71 4.39 -12.80
C LEU A 316 -17.57 2.87 -12.66
N ASP A 317 -18.40 2.12 -13.39
CA ASP A 317 -18.25 0.69 -13.61
C ASP A 317 -17.59 0.46 -14.97
N PRO A 318 -16.38 -0.15 -15.03
CA PRO A 318 -15.68 -0.40 -16.28
C PRO A 318 -16.45 -1.32 -17.25
N ASP A 319 -17.36 -2.16 -16.75
CA ASP A 319 -18.21 -2.99 -17.61
C ASP A 319 -19.39 -2.22 -18.22
N SER A 320 -19.68 -1.04 -17.70
CA SER A 320 -20.80 -0.21 -18.13
C SER A 320 -20.43 1.27 -18.06
N ILE A 321 -19.35 1.63 -18.76
CA ILE A 321 -18.68 2.94 -18.65
C ILE A 321 -19.59 4.17 -18.90
N THR A 322 -20.71 3.99 -19.58
CA THR A 322 -21.68 5.08 -19.84
C THR A 322 -22.82 5.11 -18.84
N SER A 323 -22.92 4.13 -17.94
CA SER A 323 -24.01 4.03 -16.97
C SER A 323 -23.60 4.58 -15.62
N PRO A 324 -24.47 5.37 -14.94
CA PRO A 324 -24.20 5.82 -13.57
C PRO A 324 -24.15 4.64 -12.60
N VAL A 325 -23.26 4.71 -11.60
CA VAL A 325 -23.17 3.72 -10.53
C VAL A 325 -23.73 4.29 -9.21
N GLN A 326 -24.21 3.41 -8.34
CA GLN A 326 -24.69 3.79 -7.03
C GLN A 326 -23.54 3.80 -6.04
N ILE A 327 -23.39 4.89 -5.28
CA ILE A 327 -22.39 5.07 -4.25
C ILE A 327 -23.02 4.84 -2.89
N HIS A 328 -22.39 4.01 -2.08
CA HIS A 328 -22.74 3.80 -0.68
C HIS A 328 -21.66 4.39 0.21
N VAL A 329 -22.07 5.19 1.18
CA VAL A 329 -21.15 5.82 2.14
C VAL A 329 -21.53 5.39 3.54
N ARG A 330 -20.57 4.87 4.29
CA ARG A 330 -20.71 4.57 5.73
C ARG A 330 -19.80 5.48 6.55
N PHE A 331 -20.32 6.00 7.64
CA PHE A 331 -19.54 6.68 8.66
C PHE A 331 -20.12 6.32 10.03
N GLY A 332 -19.24 5.84 10.92
CA GLY A 332 -19.70 5.22 12.16
C GLY A 332 -20.72 4.09 11.89
N THR A 333 -21.92 4.21 12.44
CA THR A 333 -23.05 3.28 12.23
C THR A 333 -24.05 3.75 11.17
N SER A 334 -23.87 4.94 10.61
CA SER A 334 -24.78 5.56 9.64
C SER A 334 -24.41 5.24 8.21
N TRP A 335 -25.43 5.20 7.33
CA TRP A 335 -25.29 4.95 5.90
C TRP A 335 -25.98 6.03 5.08
N ALA A 336 -25.42 6.34 3.95
CA ALA A 336 -26.03 7.18 2.91
C ALA A 336 -25.74 6.60 1.52
N ALA A 337 -26.55 6.93 0.55
CA ALA A 337 -26.35 6.53 -0.84
C ALA A 337 -26.59 7.72 -1.78
N ALA A 338 -25.88 7.73 -2.90
CA ALA A 338 -26.10 8.66 -4.01
C ALA A 338 -25.83 7.94 -5.34
N THR A 339 -26.28 8.51 -6.44
CA THR A 339 -25.92 8.05 -7.78
C THR A 339 -24.82 8.94 -8.33
N ALA A 340 -23.83 8.35 -8.97
CA ALA A 340 -22.75 9.06 -9.66
C ALA A 340 -23.22 9.46 -11.06
N ASP A 341 -24.12 10.45 -11.14
CA ASP A 341 -24.77 10.95 -12.36
C ASP A 341 -24.55 12.45 -12.59
N GLN A 342 -23.76 13.09 -11.73
CA GLN A 342 -23.49 14.52 -11.81
C GLN A 342 -22.30 14.81 -12.73
N PRO A 343 -22.21 16.03 -13.32
CA PRO A 343 -21.09 16.40 -14.16
C PRO A 343 -19.75 16.29 -13.42
N ASN A 344 -18.83 15.50 -13.97
CA ASN A 344 -17.44 15.34 -13.51
C ASN A 344 -16.58 14.79 -14.64
N SER A 345 -15.62 15.56 -15.12
CA SER A 345 -14.77 15.16 -16.26
C SER A 345 -13.65 14.17 -15.91
N SER A 346 -13.49 13.80 -14.64
CA SER A 346 -12.39 12.90 -14.23
C SER A 346 -12.56 11.51 -14.80
N ALA A 347 -13.78 10.97 -14.80
CA ALA A 347 -14.09 9.67 -15.39
C ALA A 347 -13.80 9.66 -16.89
N GLU A 348 -14.26 10.65 -17.64
CA GLU A 348 -14.01 10.77 -19.08
C GLU A 348 -12.52 10.89 -19.42
N THR A 349 -11.74 11.55 -18.55
CA THR A 349 -10.29 11.66 -18.72
C THR A 349 -9.58 10.32 -18.56
N LEU A 350 -10.06 9.48 -17.64
CA LEU A 350 -9.46 8.16 -17.33
C LEU A 350 -10.03 7.03 -18.19
N TYR A 351 -11.33 7.17 -18.57
CA TYR A 351 -12.09 6.20 -19.36
C TYR A 351 -12.74 6.92 -20.54
N PRO A 352 -11.98 7.21 -21.61
CA PRO A 352 -12.51 7.91 -22.79
C PRO A 352 -13.76 7.22 -23.36
N GLY A 353 -14.81 7.99 -23.58
CA GLY A 353 -16.10 7.48 -24.03
C GLY A 353 -17.10 7.19 -22.91
N SER A 354 -16.73 7.39 -21.64
CA SER A 354 -17.67 7.26 -20.53
C SER A 354 -18.68 8.41 -20.46
N GLY A 355 -18.30 9.56 -20.96
CA GLY A 355 -19.09 10.79 -20.82
C GLY A 355 -18.87 11.52 -19.49
N PRO A 356 -19.38 12.74 -19.37
CA PRO A 356 -19.07 13.61 -18.24
C PRO A 356 -19.87 13.32 -16.96
N ASN A 357 -20.87 12.43 -16.99
CA ASN A 357 -21.86 12.30 -15.91
C ASN A 357 -21.58 11.11 -15.01
N HIS A 358 -20.44 11.15 -14.33
CA HIS A 358 -20.00 10.15 -13.35
C HIS A 358 -19.64 10.77 -11.99
N GLY A 359 -20.01 12.02 -11.75
CA GLY A 359 -19.79 12.70 -10.48
C GLY A 359 -20.85 12.34 -9.44
N PHE A 360 -20.46 12.37 -8.19
CA PHE A 360 -21.39 12.35 -7.06
C PHE A 360 -21.04 13.46 -6.06
N GLY A 361 -22.06 14.00 -5.44
CA GLY A 361 -21.92 14.93 -4.32
C GLY A 361 -23.00 14.63 -3.28
N MET A 362 -22.60 14.54 -2.02
CA MET A 362 -23.55 14.33 -0.94
C MET A 362 -23.16 15.10 0.32
N TRP A 363 -24.17 15.43 1.09
CA TRP A 363 -24.03 15.94 2.44
C TRP A 363 -24.63 14.94 3.42
N ILE A 364 -23.89 14.62 4.49
CA ILE A 364 -24.26 13.60 5.45
C ILE A 364 -24.16 14.22 6.84
N THR A 365 -25.24 14.16 7.62
CA THR A 365 -25.21 14.52 9.05
C THR A 365 -24.33 13.53 9.78
N ALA A 366 -23.32 14.02 10.49
CA ALA A 366 -22.39 13.20 11.26
C ALA A 366 -22.36 13.67 12.72
N PRO A 367 -22.25 12.75 13.69
CA PRO A 367 -22.04 13.12 15.08
C PRO A 367 -20.67 13.80 15.25
N PRO A 368 -20.51 14.66 16.26
CA PRO A 368 -19.22 15.31 16.52
C PRO A 368 -18.14 14.31 16.92
N GLY A 369 -16.90 14.61 16.53
CA GLY A 369 -15.70 13.81 16.83
C GLY A 369 -15.10 13.13 15.61
N PRO A 370 -13.95 12.48 15.74
CA PRO A 370 -13.29 11.75 14.67
C PRO A 370 -14.17 10.62 14.12
N GLN A 371 -14.36 10.56 12.80
CA GLN A 371 -15.15 9.54 12.12
C GLN A 371 -14.33 8.94 10.98
N GLN A 372 -14.47 7.62 10.79
CA GLN A 372 -14.01 6.96 9.58
C GLN A 372 -15.14 7.00 8.55
N VAL A 373 -14.83 7.49 7.36
CA VAL A 373 -15.75 7.50 6.22
C VAL A 373 -15.26 6.43 5.23
N CYS A 374 -16.14 5.52 4.87
CA CYS A 374 -15.89 4.52 3.84
C CYS A 374 -16.87 4.76 2.68
N VAL A 375 -16.37 4.67 1.45
CA VAL A 375 -17.16 4.85 0.21
C VAL A 375 -16.97 3.58 -0.63
N TRP A 376 -18.09 3.04 -1.15
CA TRP A 376 -18.14 1.85 -2.02
C TRP A 376 -18.91 2.13 -3.29
#